data_28bbaa926be3752715bcc8eed43993eb
#
_entry.id   28bbaa926be3752715bcc8eed43993eb
#
_cell.length_a   1.000
_cell.length_b   1.000
_cell.length_c   1.000
_cell.angle_alpha   90.00
_cell.angle_beta   90.00
_cell.angle_gamma   90.00
#
_symmetry.space_group_name_H-M   'P 1'
#
loop_
_entity.id
_entity.type
_entity.pdbx_description
1 polymer ?
#
loop_
_entity_poly.entity_id
_entity_poly.type
_entity_poly.pdbx_seq_one_letter_code
_entity_poly.pdbx_strand_id
1 'polypeptide(L)'
;MNVETITSRQNPLMTHLRKLASSRSYRKKSGEYLCDGTKLLDEALKWGAPVQTAVFSDGVEIPTLPDTVRAVRVSEDLMRSVSPMETPQGVLFTVALPETKLPETLAGKHYLVLDGVQDPGNVGTILRTADAFECDGVFLVNACADLFNPKTARATM
;
A
#
# COMPACT_ATOMS: atom_id res chain seq x y z
N MET A 1 5.44 -5.31 22.39
CA MET A 1 4.82 -5.68 21.07
C MET A 1 4.51 -7.17 21.09
N ASN A 2 3.28 -7.57 20.85
CA ASN A 2 2.87 -8.99 20.73
C ASN A 2 2.78 -9.34 19.24
N VAL A 3 3.51 -10.39 18.81
CA VAL A 3 3.52 -10.85 17.41
C VAL A 3 2.70 -12.12 17.32
N GLU A 4 1.61 -12.07 16.57
CA GLU A 4 0.75 -13.23 16.31
C GLU A 4 1.37 -14.11 15.20
N THR A 5 1.28 -15.43 15.34
CA THR A 5 1.72 -16.35 14.28
C THR A 5 0.50 -16.97 13.59
N ILE A 6 0.45 -16.84 12.26
CA ILE A 6 -0.60 -17.42 11.42
C ILE A 6 0.01 -18.47 10.50
N THR A 7 -0.58 -19.68 10.51
CA THR A 7 -0.11 -20.83 9.72
C THR A 7 -1.11 -21.30 8.67
N SER A 8 -2.36 -20.87 8.76
CA SER A 8 -3.43 -21.34 7.86
C SER A 8 -3.68 -20.37 6.71
N ARG A 9 -3.71 -20.89 5.48
CA ARG A 9 -4.13 -20.16 4.26
C ARG A 9 -5.59 -19.71 4.30
N GLN A 10 -6.41 -20.35 5.12
CA GLN A 10 -7.85 -20.04 5.29
C GLN A 10 -8.09 -18.99 6.39
N ASN A 11 -7.03 -18.55 7.09
CA ASN A 11 -7.18 -17.50 8.08
C ASN A 11 -7.85 -16.25 7.47
N PRO A 12 -8.81 -15.62 8.17
CA PRO A 12 -9.52 -14.43 7.66
C PRO A 12 -8.59 -13.30 7.21
N LEU A 13 -7.47 -13.08 7.89
CA LEU A 13 -6.48 -12.08 7.49
C LEU A 13 -5.88 -12.42 6.11
N MET A 14 -5.51 -13.68 5.86
CA MET A 14 -4.97 -14.10 4.55
C MET A 14 -5.98 -13.88 3.42
N THR A 15 -7.24 -14.16 3.70
CA THR A 15 -8.34 -13.89 2.74
C THR A 15 -8.52 -12.39 2.50
N HIS A 16 -8.43 -11.59 3.54
CA HIS A 16 -8.49 -10.13 3.47
C HIS A 16 -7.35 -9.56 2.61
N LEU A 17 -6.11 -9.96 2.85
CA LEU A 17 -4.95 -9.50 2.08
C LEU A 17 -5.07 -9.84 0.58
N ARG A 18 -5.51 -11.07 0.22
CA ARG A 18 -5.75 -11.43 -1.18
C ARG A 18 -6.80 -10.55 -1.85
N LYS A 19 -7.88 -10.24 -1.14
CA LYS A 19 -8.93 -9.35 -1.67
C LYS A 19 -8.44 -7.91 -1.82
N LEU A 20 -7.64 -7.41 -0.88
CA LEU A 20 -7.00 -6.10 -1.00
C LEU A 20 -6.04 -6.04 -2.20
N ALA A 21 -5.29 -7.12 -2.45
CA ALA A 21 -4.36 -7.21 -3.57
C ALA A 21 -5.08 -7.13 -4.93
N SER A 22 -6.25 -7.77 -5.06
CA SER A 22 -6.90 -8.00 -6.35
C SER A 22 -8.10 -7.09 -6.65
N SER A 23 -8.76 -6.52 -5.64
CA SER A 23 -10.06 -5.86 -5.83
C SER A 23 -10.10 -4.40 -5.37
N ARG A 24 -10.23 -3.48 -6.33
CA ARG A 24 -10.42 -2.04 -6.05
C ARG A 24 -11.71 -1.79 -5.24
N SER A 25 -12.82 -2.47 -5.58
CA SER A 25 -14.08 -2.31 -4.85
C SER A 25 -13.96 -2.80 -3.41
N TYR A 26 -13.20 -3.87 -3.19
CA TYR A 26 -12.96 -4.38 -1.84
C TYR A 26 -12.12 -3.39 -1.01
N ARG A 27 -11.06 -2.81 -1.57
CA ARG A 27 -10.27 -1.76 -0.90
C ARG A 27 -11.14 -0.59 -0.45
N LYS A 28 -12.01 -0.10 -1.35
CA LYS A 28 -12.96 0.98 -1.02
C LYS A 28 -13.92 0.59 0.10
N LYS A 29 -14.45 -0.64 0.07
CA LYS A 29 -15.40 -1.14 1.07
C LYS A 29 -14.74 -1.35 2.43
N SER A 30 -13.54 -1.90 2.46
CA SER A 30 -12.79 -2.15 3.70
C SER A 30 -12.14 -0.89 4.28
N GLY A 31 -11.95 0.14 3.48
CA GLY A 31 -11.25 1.35 3.91
C GLY A 31 -9.74 1.17 4.07
N GLU A 32 -9.17 0.15 3.43
CA GLU A 32 -7.75 -0.18 3.51
C GLU A 32 -7.17 -0.51 2.14
N TYR A 33 -5.85 -0.38 2.01
CA TYR A 33 -5.10 -0.88 0.86
C TYR A 33 -3.83 -1.62 1.30
N LEU A 34 -3.33 -2.48 0.42
CA LEU A 34 -2.18 -3.34 0.67
C LEU A 34 -0.92 -2.74 0.07
N CYS A 35 0.15 -2.76 0.84
CA CYS A 35 1.51 -2.41 0.43
C CYS A 35 2.45 -3.62 0.56
N ASP A 36 3.47 -3.69 -0.31
CA ASP A 36 4.48 -4.74 -0.31
C ASP A 36 5.89 -4.12 -0.29
N GLY A 37 6.68 -4.46 0.69
CA GLY A 37 8.09 -4.13 0.77
C GLY A 37 8.53 -3.45 2.06
N THR A 38 9.77 -3.75 2.46
CA THR A 38 10.40 -3.23 3.68
C THR A 38 10.59 -1.71 3.63
N LYS A 39 11.18 -1.20 2.53
CA LYS A 39 11.41 0.23 2.37
C LYS A 39 10.12 1.04 2.41
N LEU A 40 9.06 0.51 1.80
CA LEU A 40 7.76 1.19 1.80
C LEU A 40 7.15 1.21 3.21
N LEU A 41 7.33 0.15 4.00
CA LEU A 41 6.93 0.14 5.41
C LEU A 41 7.74 1.16 6.22
N ASP A 42 9.05 1.23 6.03
CA ASP A 42 9.91 2.19 6.73
C ASP A 42 9.48 3.65 6.45
N GLU A 43 9.21 3.97 5.19
CA GLU A 43 8.70 5.31 4.82
C GLU A 43 7.29 5.55 5.40
N ALA A 44 6.39 4.57 5.35
CA ALA A 44 5.06 4.70 5.93
C ALA A 44 5.12 4.99 7.44
N LEU A 45 5.99 4.30 8.17
CA LEU A 45 6.19 4.52 9.61
C LEU A 45 6.82 5.88 9.88
N LYS A 46 7.85 6.25 9.11
CA LYS A 46 8.56 7.54 9.24
C LYS A 46 7.62 8.74 9.06
N TRP A 47 6.71 8.65 8.12
CA TRP A 47 5.75 9.72 7.80
C TRP A 47 4.42 9.61 8.55
N GLY A 48 4.30 8.66 9.49
CA GLY A 48 3.12 8.51 10.33
C GLY A 48 1.87 8.05 9.57
N ALA A 49 2.05 7.28 8.49
CA ALA A 49 0.92 6.69 7.77
C ALA A 49 0.11 5.78 8.71
N PRO A 50 -1.23 5.74 8.57
CA PRO A 50 -2.10 4.96 9.45
C PRO A 50 -2.04 3.46 9.12
N VAL A 51 -0.88 2.85 9.38
CA VAL A 51 -0.65 1.40 9.23
C VAL A 51 -1.54 0.65 10.22
N GLN A 52 -2.28 -0.36 9.73
CA GLN A 52 -3.22 -1.15 10.52
C GLN A 52 -2.63 -2.51 10.91
N THR A 53 -2.13 -3.23 9.92
CA THR A 53 -1.56 -4.57 10.09
C THR A 53 -0.25 -4.68 9.32
N ALA A 54 0.77 -5.27 9.93
CA ALA A 54 2.03 -5.59 9.27
C ALA A 54 2.30 -7.10 9.39
N VAL A 55 2.59 -7.74 8.26
CA VAL A 55 2.80 -9.17 8.14
C VAL A 55 4.21 -9.42 7.64
N PHE A 56 4.94 -10.27 8.35
CA PHE A 56 6.34 -10.57 8.10
C PHE A 56 6.53 -12.06 7.83
N SER A 57 7.29 -12.43 6.83
CA SER A 57 7.69 -13.82 6.63
C SER A 57 8.75 -14.25 7.65
N ASP A 58 8.91 -15.56 7.82
CA ASP A 58 9.97 -16.12 8.64
C ASP A 58 11.34 -15.59 8.18
N GLY A 59 12.22 -15.33 9.14
CA GLY A 59 13.56 -14.80 8.88
C GLY A 59 13.64 -13.28 8.63
N VAL A 60 12.53 -12.59 8.43
CA VAL A 60 12.53 -11.13 8.29
C VAL A 60 12.48 -10.47 9.67
N GLU A 61 13.37 -9.52 9.89
CA GLU A 61 13.37 -8.72 11.11
C GLU A 61 12.14 -7.82 11.17
N ILE A 62 11.50 -7.76 12.35
CA ILE A 62 10.35 -6.88 12.60
C ILE A 62 10.87 -5.57 13.16
N PRO A 63 10.67 -4.44 12.49
CA PRO A 63 11.07 -3.13 13.00
C PRO A 63 10.25 -2.74 14.23
N THR A 64 10.63 -1.66 14.89
CA THR A 64 9.79 -1.07 15.94
C THR A 64 8.50 -0.55 15.32
N LEU A 65 7.39 -1.13 15.73
CA LEU A 65 6.05 -0.75 15.27
C LEU A 65 5.31 0.02 16.38
N PRO A 66 4.44 0.98 16.01
CA PRO A 66 3.49 1.56 16.97
C PRO A 66 2.60 0.49 17.62
N ASP A 67 2.21 0.68 18.86
CA ASP A 67 1.35 -0.26 19.59
C ASP A 67 -0.03 -0.49 18.94
N THR A 68 -0.45 0.44 18.10
CA THR A 68 -1.69 0.35 17.33
C THR A 68 -1.61 -0.60 16.13
N VAL A 69 -0.41 -0.98 15.72
CA VAL A 69 -0.19 -1.84 14.54
C VAL A 69 -0.22 -3.30 14.96
N ARG A 70 -1.10 -4.08 14.34
CA ARG A 70 -1.13 -5.53 14.50
C ARG A 70 0.06 -6.17 13.79
N ALA A 71 0.96 -6.81 14.53
CA ALA A 71 2.13 -7.50 13.98
C ALA A 71 1.86 -9.01 13.84
N VAL A 72 2.12 -9.56 12.65
CA VAL A 72 1.84 -10.96 12.30
C VAL A 72 3.06 -11.61 11.68
N ARG A 73 3.37 -12.85 12.07
CA ARG A 73 4.39 -13.71 11.49
C ARG A 73 3.72 -14.81 10.66
N VAL A 74 4.27 -15.09 9.46
CA VAL A 74 3.81 -16.15 8.58
C VAL A 74 5.00 -16.87 7.94
N SER A 75 4.79 -18.12 7.48
CA SER A 75 5.80 -18.82 6.67
C SER A 75 6.01 -18.13 5.32
N GLU A 76 7.18 -18.36 4.68
CA GLU A 76 7.45 -17.83 3.34
C GLU A 76 6.42 -18.31 2.31
N ASP A 77 5.97 -19.56 2.38
CA ASP A 77 4.96 -20.11 1.49
C ASP A 77 3.61 -19.39 1.65
N LEU A 78 3.25 -19.06 2.89
CA LEU A 78 2.03 -18.33 3.15
C LEU A 78 2.14 -16.88 2.66
N MET A 79 3.29 -16.23 2.86
CA MET A 79 3.59 -14.90 2.34
C MET A 79 3.45 -14.86 0.81
N ARG A 80 4.08 -15.80 0.08
CA ARG A 80 3.97 -15.92 -1.38
C ARG A 80 2.54 -16.10 -1.85
N SER A 81 1.72 -16.81 -1.08
CA SER A 81 0.31 -17.07 -1.45
C SER A 81 -0.60 -15.84 -1.38
N VAL A 82 -0.17 -14.76 -0.73
CA VAL A 82 -0.94 -13.53 -0.51
C VAL A 82 -0.30 -12.29 -1.13
N SER A 83 0.99 -12.33 -1.43
CA SER A 83 1.69 -11.21 -2.06
C SER A 83 1.21 -10.98 -3.49
N PRO A 84 0.97 -9.72 -3.90
CA PRO A 84 0.66 -9.36 -5.27
C PRO A 84 1.89 -9.34 -6.19
N MET A 85 3.09 -9.56 -5.64
CA MET A 85 4.37 -9.50 -6.35
C MET A 85 4.90 -10.89 -6.68
N GLU A 86 5.56 -11.04 -7.81
CA GLU A 86 6.23 -12.28 -8.22
C GLU A 86 7.37 -12.65 -7.27
N THR A 87 8.10 -11.64 -6.79
CA THR A 87 9.18 -11.77 -5.81
C THR A 87 8.85 -10.94 -4.57
N PRO A 88 8.14 -11.53 -3.58
CA PRO A 88 7.84 -10.86 -2.32
C PRO A 88 9.12 -10.50 -1.55
N GLN A 89 9.14 -9.34 -0.92
CA GLN A 89 10.23 -8.93 -0.02
C GLN A 89 10.04 -9.43 1.41
N GLY A 90 9.04 -10.29 1.64
CA GLY A 90 8.75 -10.86 2.95
C GLY A 90 8.04 -9.91 3.93
N VAL A 91 7.59 -8.75 3.44
CA VAL A 91 6.81 -7.79 4.22
C VAL A 91 5.60 -7.34 3.43
N LEU A 92 4.42 -7.52 4.03
CA LEU A 92 3.15 -6.94 3.57
C LEU A 92 2.54 -6.11 4.70
N PHE A 93 1.91 -5.00 4.37
CA PHE A 93 1.20 -4.23 5.37
C PHE A 93 -0.03 -3.56 4.79
N THR A 94 -1.01 -3.27 5.65
CA THR A 94 -2.21 -2.54 5.28
C THR A 94 -2.19 -1.14 5.86
N VAL A 95 -2.71 -0.20 5.08
CA VAL A 95 -2.81 1.22 5.46
C VAL A 95 -4.25 1.64 5.26
N ALA A 96 -4.79 2.43 6.18
CA ALA A 96 -6.12 3.01 6.02
C ALA A 96 -6.16 3.91 4.78
N LEU A 97 -7.23 3.80 4.00
CA LEU A 97 -7.44 4.67 2.84
C LEU A 97 -7.63 6.12 3.30
N PRO A 98 -6.88 7.06 2.73
CA PRO A 98 -7.11 8.46 3.01
C PRO A 98 -8.47 8.91 2.43
N GLU A 99 -9.07 9.89 3.06
CA GLU A 99 -10.23 10.55 2.50
C GLU A 99 -9.79 11.39 1.28
N THR A 100 -10.25 11.02 0.09
CA THR A 100 -9.94 11.75 -1.15
C THR A 100 -11.14 12.63 -1.51
N LYS A 101 -11.05 13.92 -1.20
CA LYS A 101 -12.01 14.93 -1.63
C LYS A 101 -11.32 15.90 -2.59
N LEU A 102 -12.03 16.30 -3.64
CA LEU A 102 -11.56 17.43 -4.44
C LEU A 102 -11.58 18.69 -3.57
N PRO A 103 -10.50 19.47 -3.54
CA PRO A 103 -10.49 20.73 -2.85
C PRO A 103 -11.45 21.72 -3.55
N GLU A 104 -12.11 22.56 -2.77
CA GLU A 104 -13.00 23.60 -3.34
C GLU A 104 -12.21 24.66 -4.12
N THR A 105 -10.96 24.90 -3.73
CA THR A 105 -10.05 25.85 -4.37
C THR A 105 -8.65 25.25 -4.46
N LEU A 106 -7.96 25.55 -5.54
CA LEU A 106 -6.56 25.18 -5.73
C LEU A 106 -5.67 26.29 -5.21
N ALA A 107 -4.98 26.05 -4.09
CA ALA A 107 -4.11 27.03 -3.45
C ALA A 107 -2.66 27.01 -3.97
N GLY A 108 -2.24 25.95 -4.66
CA GLY A 108 -0.91 25.76 -5.19
C GLY A 108 -0.68 26.40 -6.56
N LYS A 109 0.53 26.24 -7.09
CA LYS A 109 0.97 26.80 -8.38
C LYS A 109 1.13 25.74 -9.46
N HIS A 110 1.50 24.51 -9.08
CA HIS A 110 1.86 23.44 -10.00
C HIS A 110 1.02 22.19 -9.73
N TYR A 111 0.15 21.86 -10.66
CA TYR A 111 -0.69 20.67 -10.61
C TYR A 111 -0.45 19.80 -11.83
N LEU A 112 -0.47 18.51 -11.65
CA LEU A 112 -0.37 17.54 -12.72
C LEU A 112 -1.71 16.86 -12.92
N VAL A 113 -2.11 16.68 -14.17
CA VAL A 113 -3.31 15.93 -14.55
C VAL A 113 -2.89 14.72 -15.36
N LEU A 114 -3.23 13.54 -14.88
CA LEU A 114 -3.04 12.27 -15.58
C LEU A 114 -4.35 11.88 -16.25
N ASP A 115 -4.35 11.83 -17.58
CA ASP A 115 -5.51 11.47 -18.36
C ASP A 115 -5.35 10.07 -18.97
N GLY A 116 -6.13 9.10 -18.46
CA GLY A 116 -6.15 7.73 -18.99
C GLY A 116 -4.85 6.94 -18.82
N VAL A 117 -3.99 7.27 -17.88
CA VAL A 117 -2.75 6.53 -17.62
C VAL A 117 -3.09 5.21 -16.91
N GLN A 118 -3.12 4.11 -17.66
CA GLN A 118 -3.63 2.82 -17.19
C GLN A 118 -2.58 1.91 -16.56
N ASP A 119 -1.30 2.11 -16.84
CA ASP A 119 -0.23 1.30 -16.25
C ASP A 119 0.09 1.73 -14.82
N PRO A 120 -0.02 0.81 -13.81
CA PRO A 120 0.26 1.14 -12.40
C PRO A 120 1.70 1.60 -12.16
N GLY A 121 2.67 1.03 -12.89
CA GLY A 121 4.08 1.40 -12.78
C GLY A 121 4.31 2.83 -13.26
N ASN A 122 3.70 3.22 -14.38
CA ASN A 122 3.77 4.58 -14.91
C ASN A 122 3.13 5.58 -13.95
N VAL A 123 1.94 5.29 -13.43
CA VAL A 123 1.28 6.16 -12.44
C VAL A 123 2.18 6.36 -11.22
N GLY A 124 2.72 5.28 -10.64
CA GLY A 124 3.60 5.36 -9.48
C GLY A 124 4.88 6.15 -9.77
N THR A 125 5.52 5.93 -10.92
CA THR A 125 6.72 6.67 -11.33
C THR A 125 6.44 8.17 -11.52
N ILE A 126 5.29 8.51 -12.12
CA ILE A 126 4.88 9.91 -12.30
C ILE A 126 4.61 10.57 -10.94
N LEU A 127 3.96 9.87 -10.01
CA LEU A 127 3.73 10.38 -8.65
C LEU A 127 5.03 10.67 -7.92
N ARG A 128 6.00 9.74 -7.98
CA ARG A 128 7.34 9.96 -7.41
C ARG A 128 8.03 11.17 -8.05
N THR A 129 7.91 11.34 -9.34
CA THR A 129 8.49 12.47 -10.06
C THR A 129 7.79 13.78 -9.68
N ALA A 130 6.47 13.79 -9.59
CA ALA A 130 5.69 14.95 -9.16
C ALA A 130 6.07 15.42 -7.75
N ASP A 131 6.28 14.48 -6.83
CA ASP A 131 6.77 14.76 -5.48
C ASP A 131 8.18 15.38 -5.50
N ALA A 132 9.10 14.80 -6.28
CA ALA A 132 10.46 15.31 -6.43
C ALA A 132 10.53 16.74 -7.04
N PHE A 133 9.54 17.11 -7.85
CA PHE A 133 9.39 18.45 -8.43
C PHE A 133 8.48 19.38 -7.61
N GLU A 134 8.11 18.95 -6.40
CA GLU A 134 7.29 19.74 -5.47
C GLU A 134 5.96 20.19 -6.09
N CYS A 135 5.31 19.29 -6.86
CA CYS A 135 3.97 19.55 -7.36
C CYS A 135 2.97 19.62 -6.20
N ASP A 136 2.09 20.60 -6.23
CA ASP A 136 1.08 20.83 -5.19
C ASP A 136 -0.05 19.79 -5.21
N GLY A 137 -0.22 19.06 -6.32
CA GLY A 137 -1.18 17.98 -6.40
C GLY A 137 -1.18 17.28 -7.75
N VAL A 138 -1.76 16.08 -7.75
CA VAL A 138 -1.94 15.26 -8.94
C VAL A 138 -3.39 14.81 -9.05
N PHE A 139 -4.01 15.08 -10.20
CA PHE A 139 -5.37 14.66 -10.51
C PHE A 139 -5.34 13.51 -11.49
N LEU A 140 -6.08 12.46 -11.21
CA LEU A 140 -6.24 11.30 -12.08
C LEU A 140 -7.64 11.32 -12.68
N VAL A 141 -7.73 11.37 -14.01
CA VAL A 141 -8.98 11.40 -14.75
C VAL A 141 -9.05 10.27 -15.79
N ASN A 142 -10.25 9.97 -16.28
CA ASN A 142 -10.49 9.04 -17.38
C ASN A 142 -9.82 7.66 -17.22
N ALA A 143 -10.25 6.89 -16.22
CA ALA A 143 -9.82 5.50 -16.02
C ALA A 143 -8.30 5.29 -15.87
N CYS A 144 -7.62 6.17 -15.16
CA CYS A 144 -6.26 5.91 -14.71
C CYS A 144 -6.18 4.66 -13.81
N ALA A 145 -4.99 4.06 -13.74
CA ALA A 145 -4.72 3.01 -12.77
C ALA A 145 -5.03 3.47 -11.34
N ASP A 146 -5.50 2.53 -10.52
CA ASP A 146 -5.84 2.81 -9.14
C ASP A 146 -4.60 3.17 -8.32
N LEU A 147 -4.62 4.35 -7.68
CA LEU A 147 -3.54 4.82 -6.79
C LEU A 147 -3.19 3.81 -5.70
N PHE A 148 -4.20 3.11 -5.19
CA PHE A 148 -4.09 2.17 -4.08
C PHE A 148 -3.92 0.72 -4.52
N ASN A 149 -3.64 0.50 -5.81
CA ASN A 149 -3.16 -0.79 -6.29
C ASN A 149 -1.74 -1.02 -5.71
N PRO A 150 -1.45 -2.20 -5.15
CA PRO A 150 -0.12 -2.49 -4.59
C PRO A 150 1.05 -2.25 -5.56
N LYS A 151 0.84 -2.49 -6.85
CA LYS A 151 1.86 -2.22 -7.89
C LYS A 151 2.11 -0.72 -8.06
N THR A 152 1.05 0.10 -7.99
CA THR A 152 1.19 1.56 -8.03
C THR A 152 1.93 2.05 -6.80
N ALA A 153 1.51 1.64 -5.60
CA ALA A 153 2.14 2.03 -4.34
C ALA A 153 3.65 1.69 -4.34
N ARG A 154 4.01 0.49 -4.81
CA ARG A 154 5.43 0.08 -4.90
C ARG A 154 6.23 0.90 -5.90
N ALA A 155 5.64 1.33 -7.00
CA ALA A 155 6.32 2.13 -8.03
C ALA A 155 6.55 3.59 -7.63
N THR A 156 6.02 4.05 -6.50
CA THR A 156 6.30 5.38 -5.94
C THR A 156 7.64 5.45 -5.20
N MET A 157 8.29 4.31 -4.97
CA MET A 157 9.57 4.19 -4.24
C MET A 157 10.79 4.35 -5.14
#